data_05a8c460ff98007ca278e0f79b3650a3
#
_entry.id   05a8c460ff98007ca278e0f79b3650a3
#
_cell.length_a   1.000
_cell.length_b   1.000
_cell.length_c   1.000
_cell.angle_alpha   90.00
_cell.angle_beta   90.00
_cell.angle_gamma   90.00
#
_symmetry.space_group_name_H-M   'P 1'
#
loop_
_entity.id
_entity.type
_entity.pdbx_description
1 polymer ?
#
loop_
_entity_poly.entity_id
_entity_poly.type
_entity_poly.pdbx_seq_one_letter_code
_entity_poly.pdbx_strand_id
1 'polypeptide(L)'
;RNTVDVDEAVAQLQAEQQKKNRLPIKAVLMVPTYRAAAKFIEKTRELYPDMIYTSVSFVGSTALANELMLLGKKYATGVIVTQVVPAVDGHSSLVIDYKNALAKYFPGEAPDYVSLEGYVAANVLIAALKQNGRELDTERLVATLENLRDLDIGLGTPVTFTRSEHQGVHKVWGTQLDATGRYQAIDMQ
;
A
#
# COMPACT_ATOMS: atom_id res chain seq x y z
N ARG A 1 -7.56 17.45 8.47
CA ARG A 1 -6.60 16.45 7.92
C ARG A 1 -5.86 15.78 9.06
N ASN A 2 -5.57 14.48 8.95
CA ASN A 2 -4.88 13.65 9.97
C ASN A 2 -5.59 13.56 11.32
N THR A 3 -6.92 13.62 11.33
CA THR A 3 -7.73 13.34 12.52
C THR A 3 -8.12 11.87 12.53
N VAL A 4 -8.30 11.33 13.73
CA VAL A 4 -8.93 10.01 13.96
C VAL A 4 -10.44 10.15 14.18
N ASP A 5 -10.96 11.36 14.10
CA ASP A 5 -12.41 11.59 14.11
C ASP A 5 -13.01 11.17 12.77
N VAL A 6 -13.83 10.15 12.82
CA VAL A 6 -14.52 9.53 11.67
C VAL A 6 -16.04 9.61 11.81
N ASP A 7 -16.55 10.34 12.79
CA ASP A 7 -17.97 10.32 13.14
C ASP A 7 -18.85 10.84 12.00
N GLU A 8 -18.41 11.87 11.30
CA GLU A 8 -19.13 12.39 10.14
C GLU A 8 -19.18 11.33 9.00
N ALA A 9 -18.06 10.65 8.72
CA ALA A 9 -18.03 9.62 7.69
C ALA A 9 -18.92 8.41 8.04
N VAL A 10 -18.95 8.03 9.32
CA VAL A 10 -19.86 6.98 9.81
C VAL A 10 -21.31 7.41 9.68
N ALA A 11 -21.64 8.64 10.09
CA ALA A 11 -22.99 9.16 9.97
C ALA A 11 -23.45 9.25 8.50
N GLN A 12 -22.59 9.67 7.58
CA GLN A 12 -22.88 9.68 6.14
C GLN A 12 -23.13 8.27 5.60
N LEU A 13 -22.30 7.28 5.96
CA LEU A 13 -22.53 5.89 5.57
C LEU A 13 -23.89 5.38 6.07
N GLN A 14 -24.24 5.65 7.34
CA GLN A 14 -25.51 5.24 7.93
C GLN A 14 -26.70 5.91 7.22
N ALA A 15 -26.61 7.20 6.93
CA ALA A 15 -27.65 7.94 6.22
C ALA A 15 -27.88 7.40 4.79
N GLU A 16 -26.79 7.05 4.07
CA GLU A 16 -26.90 6.45 2.73
C GLU A 16 -27.51 5.04 2.78
N GLN A 17 -27.15 4.23 3.77
CA GLN A 17 -27.68 2.86 3.95
C GLN A 17 -29.21 2.85 4.25
N GLN A 18 -29.74 3.92 4.84
CA GLN A 18 -31.16 4.03 5.19
C GLN A 18 -32.06 4.50 4.01
N LYS A 19 -31.47 4.90 2.89
CA LYS A 19 -32.23 5.39 1.73
C LYS A 19 -32.99 4.25 1.03
N LYS A 20 -34.32 4.25 1.11
CA LYS A 20 -35.18 3.17 0.59
C LYS A 20 -35.10 2.93 -0.92
N ASN A 21 -34.69 3.93 -1.70
CA ASN A 21 -34.70 3.88 -3.17
C ASN A 21 -33.29 3.63 -3.78
N ARG A 22 -32.32 3.17 -3.01
CA ARG A 22 -30.96 2.87 -3.48
C ARG A 22 -30.54 1.47 -3.06
N LEU A 23 -29.66 0.89 -3.85
CA LEU A 23 -28.98 -0.35 -3.46
C LEU A 23 -28.10 -0.08 -2.24
N PRO A 24 -28.03 -1.01 -1.29
CA PRO A 24 -27.18 -0.86 -0.12
C PRO A 24 -25.69 -0.79 -0.53
N ILE A 25 -24.94 0.05 0.16
CA ILE A 25 -23.48 0.11 0.01
C ILE A 25 -22.91 -1.20 0.54
N LYS A 26 -22.16 -1.91 -0.29
CA LYS A 26 -21.52 -3.19 0.06
C LYS A 26 -20.02 -3.08 0.28
N ALA A 27 -19.41 -2.02 -0.21
CA ALA A 27 -17.97 -1.80 -0.09
C ALA A 27 -17.65 -0.34 0.22
N VAL A 28 -16.57 -0.12 0.97
CA VAL A 28 -16.03 1.20 1.27
C VAL A 28 -14.56 1.22 0.87
N LEU A 29 -14.19 2.16 -0.02
CA LEU A 29 -12.80 2.46 -0.31
C LEU A 29 -12.33 3.60 0.60
N MET A 30 -11.29 3.31 1.38
CA MET A 30 -10.72 4.24 2.34
C MET A 30 -9.34 4.71 1.90
N VAL A 31 -9.05 6.01 2.05
CA VAL A 31 -7.75 6.61 1.72
C VAL A 31 -7.20 7.45 2.91
N PRO A 32 -7.40 7.05 4.16
CA PRO A 32 -6.78 7.67 5.33
C PRO A 32 -5.53 6.92 5.76
N THR A 33 -4.86 7.44 6.81
CA THR A 33 -3.84 6.68 7.54
C THR A 33 -4.49 5.58 8.41
N TYR A 34 -3.67 4.62 8.85
CA TYR A 34 -4.11 3.39 9.53
C TYR A 34 -5.02 3.62 10.75
N ARG A 35 -4.77 4.65 11.58
CA ARG A 35 -5.58 4.93 12.77
C ARG A 35 -7.01 5.32 12.42
N ALA A 36 -7.18 6.20 11.44
CA ALA A 36 -8.49 6.63 11.01
C ALA A 36 -9.25 5.48 10.30
N ALA A 37 -8.55 4.68 9.47
CA ALA A 37 -9.12 3.49 8.86
C ALA A 37 -9.58 2.47 9.91
N ALA A 38 -8.73 2.15 10.89
CA ALA A 38 -9.07 1.21 11.96
C ALA A 38 -10.28 1.70 12.78
N LYS A 39 -10.31 3.01 13.10
CA LYS A 39 -11.44 3.61 13.85
C LYS A 39 -12.75 3.59 13.07
N PHE A 40 -12.70 3.79 11.75
CA PHE A 40 -13.88 3.68 10.90
C PHE A 40 -14.40 2.22 10.87
N ILE A 41 -13.50 1.24 10.67
CA ILE A 41 -13.85 -0.17 10.69
C ILE A 41 -14.41 -0.59 12.05
N GLU A 42 -13.81 -0.16 13.16
CA GLU A 42 -14.30 -0.39 14.52
C GLU A 42 -15.76 0.03 14.67
N LYS A 43 -16.11 1.24 14.23
CA LYS A 43 -17.46 1.81 14.39
C LYS A 43 -18.50 1.21 13.45
N THR A 44 -18.09 0.60 12.34
CA THR A 44 -19.01 0.16 11.28
C THR A 44 -19.11 -1.34 11.09
N ARG A 45 -18.10 -2.12 11.47
CA ARG A 45 -18.03 -3.57 11.23
C ARG A 45 -19.18 -4.35 11.90
N GLU A 46 -19.57 -3.96 13.10
CA GLU A 46 -20.68 -4.63 13.79
C GLU A 46 -22.05 -4.24 13.23
N LEU A 47 -22.17 -3.04 12.70
CA LEU A 47 -23.40 -2.56 12.06
C LEU A 47 -23.59 -3.17 10.67
N TYR A 48 -22.49 -3.45 9.99
CA TYR A 48 -22.47 -3.94 8.60
C TYR A 48 -21.44 -5.08 8.48
N PRO A 49 -21.74 -6.30 8.99
CA PRO A 49 -20.78 -7.41 9.03
C PRO A 49 -20.32 -7.86 7.64
N ASP A 50 -21.17 -7.74 6.62
CA ASP A 50 -20.89 -8.13 5.23
C ASP A 50 -20.23 -7.01 4.41
N MET A 51 -19.93 -5.85 5.04
CA MET A 51 -19.28 -4.73 4.36
C MET A 51 -17.84 -5.08 3.98
N ILE A 52 -17.49 -4.87 2.72
CA ILE A 52 -16.13 -5.00 2.22
C ILE A 52 -15.38 -3.70 2.52
N TYR A 53 -14.28 -3.80 3.24
CA TYR A 53 -13.40 -2.66 3.53
C TYR A 53 -12.15 -2.77 2.67
N THR A 54 -11.88 -1.73 1.89
CA THR A 54 -10.70 -1.66 1.05
C THR A 54 -9.91 -0.39 1.33
N SER A 55 -8.59 -0.47 1.17
CA SER A 55 -7.70 0.69 1.27
C SER A 55 -6.54 0.56 0.28
N VAL A 56 -5.72 1.60 0.20
CA VAL A 56 -4.51 1.64 -0.63
C VAL A 56 -3.27 1.58 0.26
N SER A 57 -2.10 1.26 -0.31
CA SER A 57 -0.83 1.10 0.43
C SER A 57 -0.49 2.27 1.34
N PHE A 58 -0.89 3.49 0.96
CA PHE A 58 -0.72 4.71 1.75
C PHE A 58 -1.27 4.60 3.19
N VAL A 59 -2.21 3.68 3.44
CA VAL A 59 -2.77 3.44 4.79
C VAL A 59 -1.70 3.03 5.80
N GLY A 60 -0.59 2.43 5.36
CA GLY A 60 0.41 1.78 6.19
C GLY A 60 -0.07 0.39 6.62
N SER A 61 0.08 -0.58 5.71
CA SER A 61 -0.58 -1.90 5.80
C SER A 61 -0.31 -2.64 7.10
N THR A 62 0.95 -2.76 7.51
CA THR A 62 1.33 -3.46 8.75
C THR A 62 0.78 -2.75 9.99
N ALA A 63 0.83 -1.42 10.02
CA ALA A 63 0.28 -0.65 11.12
C ALA A 63 -1.25 -0.79 11.21
N LEU A 64 -1.96 -0.84 10.06
CA LEU A 64 -3.39 -1.11 10.02
C LEU A 64 -3.71 -2.50 10.56
N ALA A 65 -2.97 -3.52 10.12
CA ALA A 65 -3.16 -4.89 10.59
C ALA A 65 -3.01 -4.97 12.12
N ASN A 66 -1.96 -4.35 12.67
CA ASN A 66 -1.70 -4.33 14.11
C ASN A 66 -2.85 -3.64 14.89
N GLU A 67 -3.29 -2.46 14.47
CA GLU A 67 -4.40 -1.75 15.11
C GLU A 67 -5.71 -2.59 15.07
N LEU A 68 -6.03 -3.19 13.93
CA LEU A 68 -7.23 -4.03 13.81
C LEU A 68 -7.15 -5.31 14.64
N MET A 69 -5.98 -5.93 14.73
CA MET A 69 -5.78 -7.12 15.57
C MET A 69 -5.90 -6.80 17.07
N LEU A 70 -5.50 -5.60 17.52
CA LEU A 70 -5.74 -5.14 18.90
C LEU A 70 -7.23 -5.01 19.22
N LEU A 71 -8.06 -4.61 18.26
CA LEU A 71 -9.52 -4.58 18.40
C LEU A 71 -10.14 -5.98 18.36
N GLY A 72 -9.46 -6.92 17.70
CA GLY A 72 -9.86 -8.31 17.56
C GLY A 72 -9.91 -8.78 16.11
N LYS A 73 -9.65 -10.06 15.90
CA LYS A 73 -9.53 -10.68 14.57
C LYS A 73 -10.72 -10.40 13.62
N LYS A 74 -11.93 -10.24 14.16
CA LYS A 74 -13.13 -9.94 13.35
C LYS A 74 -13.03 -8.59 12.61
N TYR A 75 -12.28 -7.64 13.15
CA TYR A 75 -12.07 -6.33 12.52
C TYR A 75 -11.02 -6.38 11.41
N ALA A 76 -10.03 -7.26 11.56
CA ALA A 76 -8.95 -7.44 10.59
C ALA A 76 -9.36 -8.32 9.40
N THR A 77 -10.02 -9.46 9.69
CA THR A 77 -10.32 -10.48 8.67
C THR A 77 -11.09 -9.91 7.49
N GLY A 78 -10.57 -10.12 6.28
CA GLY A 78 -11.21 -9.72 5.04
C GLY A 78 -10.97 -8.28 4.61
N VAL A 79 -10.21 -7.49 5.37
CA VAL A 79 -9.82 -6.13 4.95
C VAL A 79 -8.82 -6.23 3.80
N ILE A 80 -9.12 -5.55 2.70
CA ILE A 80 -8.33 -5.55 1.48
C ILE A 80 -7.47 -4.30 1.43
N VAL A 81 -6.18 -4.46 1.11
CA VAL A 81 -5.27 -3.34 0.83
C VAL A 81 -4.56 -3.59 -0.49
N THR A 82 -4.65 -2.62 -1.40
CA THR A 82 -3.88 -2.66 -2.63
C THR A 82 -2.46 -2.18 -2.36
N GLN A 83 -1.47 -2.90 -2.89
CA GLN A 83 -0.05 -2.59 -2.73
C GLN A 83 0.55 -2.12 -4.05
N VAL A 84 1.53 -1.23 -3.97
CA VAL A 84 2.31 -0.76 -5.14
C VAL A 84 3.64 -1.50 -5.29
N VAL A 85 3.88 -2.48 -4.43
CA VAL A 85 5.02 -3.40 -4.46
C VAL A 85 4.53 -4.84 -4.27
N PRO A 86 5.27 -5.86 -4.71
CA PRO A 86 4.89 -7.26 -4.53
C PRO A 86 4.86 -7.67 -3.06
N ALA A 87 4.32 -8.85 -2.80
CA ALA A 87 4.26 -9.42 -1.46
C ALA A 87 5.65 -9.50 -0.81
N VAL A 88 5.75 -9.01 0.43
CA VAL A 88 7.02 -8.96 1.19
C VAL A 88 7.58 -10.34 1.54
N ASP A 89 6.76 -11.37 1.51
CA ASP A 89 7.15 -12.78 1.65
C ASP A 89 7.43 -13.46 0.29
N GLY A 90 7.28 -12.73 -0.81
CA GLY A 90 7.53 -13.19 -2.18
C GLY A 90 8.99 -13.57 -2.44
N HIS A 91 9.23 -14.09 -3.66
CA HIS A 91 10.52 -14.63 -4.09
C HIS A 91 11.07 -13.92 -5.34
N SER A 92 10.58 -12.74 -5.70
CA SER A 92 11.21 -11.94 -6.74
C SER A 92 12.63 -11.52 -6.31
N SER A 93 13.54 -11.32 -7.26
CA SER A 93 14.92 -10.96 -6.95
C SER A 93 14.99 -9.69 -6.09
N LEU A 94 14.16 -8.68 -6.39
CA LEU A 94 14.06 -7.47 -5.60
C LEU A 94 13.70 -7.74 -4.13
N VAL A 95 12.72 -8.62 -3.88
CA VAL A 95 12.27 -8.94 -2.50
C VAL A 95 13.35 -9.72 -1.76
N ILE A 96 14.07 -10.61 -2.44
CA ILE A 96 15.19 -11.34 -1.85
C ILE A 96 16.32 -10.37 -1.48
N ASP A 97 16.70 -9.48 -2.38
CA ASP A 97 17.74 -8.47 -2.15
C ASP A 97 17.36 -7.50 -1.01
N TYR A 98 16.10 -7.08 -0.98
CA TYR A 98 15.55 -6.28 0.12
C TYR A 98 15.67 -6.99 1.47
N LYS A 99 15.25 -8.27 1.56
CA LYS A 99 15.35 -9.05 2.79
C LYS A 99 16.81 -9.23 3.25
N ASN A 100 17.72 -9.47 2.31
CA ASN A 100 19.13 -9.59 2.59
C ASN A 100 19.72 -8.27 3.10
N ALA A 101 19.36 -7.15 2.48
CA ALA A 101 19.77 -5.82 2.92
C ALA A 101 19.21 -5.50 4.31
N LEU A 102 17.92 -5.78 4.55
CA LEU A 102 17.28 -5.57 5.84
C LEU A 102 17.97 -6.37 6.94
N ALA A 103 18.18 -7.67 6.73
CA ALA A 103 18.87 -8.53 7.69
C ALA A 103 20.31 -8.08 7.99
N LYS A 104 21.00 -7.55 6.99
CA LYS A 104 22.38 -7.08 7.13
C LYS A 104 22.50 -5.75 7.87
N TYR A 105 21.65 -4.79 7.54
CA TYR A 105 21.80 -3.40 8.00
C TYR A 105 20.85 -3.03 9.15
N PHE A 106 19.75 -3.79 9.29
CA PHE A 106 18.73 -3.59 10.32
C PHE A 106 18.36 -4.94 10.96
N PRO A 107 19.30 -5.61 11.62
CA PRO A 107 19.05 -6.94 12.19
C PRO A 107 17.91 -6.89 13.23
N GLY A 108 16.93 -7.78 13.05
CA GLY A 108 15.74 -7.84 13.92
C GLY A 108 14.51 -7.12 13.37
N GLU A 109 14.66 -6.28 12.36
CA GLU A 109 13.51 -5.67 11.67
C GLU A 109 12.80 -6.69 10.77
N ALA A 110 11.48 -6.73 10.84
CA ALA A 110 10.66 -7.57 9.98
C ALA A 110 10.43 -6.89 8.60
N PRO A 111 10.35 -7.65 7.50
CA PRO A 111 9.96 -7.13 6.22
C PRO A 111 8.57 -6.47 6.26
N ASP A 112 8.46 -5.29 5.64
CA ASP A 112 7.27 -4.45 5.64
C ASP A 112 7.03 -3.81 4.27
N TYR A 113 5.77 -3.60 3.88
CA TYR A 113 5.42 -3.03 2.58
C TYR A 113 5.95 -1.60 2.41
N VAL A 114 5.87 -0.76 3.45
CA VAL A 114 6.33 0.64 3.39
C VAL A 114 7.84 0.70 3.22
N SER A 115 8.60 -0.12 3.95
CA SER A 115 10.05 -0.17 3.80
C SER A 115 10.48 -0.79 2.47
N LEU A 116 9.72 -1.74 1.91
CA LEU A 116 9.96 -2.26 0.55
C LEU A 116 9.68 -1.19 -0.51
N GLU A 117 8.64 -0.37 -0.37
CA GLU A 117 8.39 0.79 -1.24
C GLU A 117 9.58 1.75 -1.22
N GLY A 118 10.09 2.07 -0.03
CA GLY A 118 11.32 2.87 0.14
C GLY A 118 12.54 2.26 -0.53
N TYR A 119 12.70 0.94 -0.42
CA TYR A 119 13.79 0.20 -1.07
C TYR A 119 13.68 0.26 -2.61
N VAL A 120 12.49 0.11 -3.17
CA VAL A 120 12.22 0.28 -4.61
C VAL A 120 12.59 1.69 -5.06
N ALA A 121 12.10 2.72 -4.37
CA ALA A 121 12.40 4.12 -4.69
C ALA A 121 13.90 4.42 -4.65
N ALA A 122 14.61 3.88 -3.65
CA ALA A 122 16.06 4.03 -3.54
C ALA A 122 16.79 3.35 -4.71
N ASN A 123 16.37 2.16 -5.14
CA ASN A 123 16.98 1.48 -6.29
C ASN A 123 16.78 2.26 -7.60
N VAL A 124 15.59 2.82 -7.82
CA VAL A 124 15.33 3.70 -8.97
C VAL A 124 16.23 4.93 -8.93
N LEU A 125 16.33 5.60 -7.79
CA LEU A 125 17.20 6.76 -7.62
C LEU A 125 18.67 6.42 -7.87
N ILE A 126 19.16 5.30 -7.32
CA ILE A 126 20.54 4.84 -7.52
C ILE A 126 20.81 4.55 -9.01
N ALA A 127 19.86 3.93 -9.71
CA ALA A 127 19.98 3.69 -11.15
C ALA A 127 20.09 5.01 -11.92
N ALA A 128 19.23 5.99 -11.62
CA ALA A 128 19.27 7.30 -12.24
C ALA A 128 20.59 8.04 -11.95
N LEU A 129 21.06 8.02 -10.71
CA LEU A 129 22.35 8.64 -10.33
C LEU A 129 23.54 7.99 -11.07
N LYS A 130 23.56 6.68 -11.21
CA LYS A 130 24.59 5.97 -11.98
C LYS A 130 24.57 6.36 -13.46
N GLN A 131 23.40 6.55 -14.04
CA GLN A 131 23.24 6.95 -15.44
C GLN A 131 23.57 8.43 -15.63
N ASN A 132 23.26 9.31 -14.66
CA ASN A 132 23.55 10.74 -14.71
C ASN A 132 25.06 11.05 -14.73
N GLY A 133 25.88 10.24 -14.09
CA GLY A 133 27.32 10.42 -13.99
C GLY A 133 27.74 11.43 -12.89
N ARG A 134 28.93 12.02 -13.05
CA ARG A 134 29.57 12.83 -11.99
C ARG A 134 29.03 14.26 -11.84
N GLU A 135 28.53 14.82 -12.91
CA GLU A 135 27.99 16.20 -12.90
C GLU A 135 26.50 16.14 -12.50
N LEU A 136 26.26 16.20 -11.21
CA LEU A 136 24.92 16.10 -10.65
C LEU A 136 24.34 17.47 -10.33
N ASP A 137 23.24 17.81 -10.99
CA ASP A 137 22.32 18.87 -10.62
C ASP A 137 20.87 18.36 -10.72
N THR A 138 19.93 19.12 -10.18
CA THR A 138 18.52 18.71 -10.11
C THR A 138 17.90 18.54 -11.49
N GLU A 139 18.19 19.43 -12.43
CA GLU A 139 17.60 19.41 -13.77
C GLU A 139 18.08 18.21 -14.57
N ARG A 140 19.36 17.89 -14.48
CA ARG A 140 19.95 16.70 -15.10
C ARG A 140 19.40 15.41 -14.49
N LEU A 141 19.25 15.36 -13.17
CA LEU A 141 18.67 14.19 -12.51
C LEU A 141 17.21 13.96 -12.94
N VAL A 142 16.40 15.03 -13.01
CA VAL A 142 15.03 14.99 -13.51
C VAL A 142 15.02 14.51 -14.96
N ALA A 143 15.84 15.07 -15.83
CA ALA A 143 15.94 14.66 -17.23
C ALA A 143 16.37 13.20 -17.36
N THR A 144 17.28 12.71 -16.50
CA THR A 144 17.70 11.30 -16.48
C THR A 144 16.55 10.40 -16.08
N LEU A 145 15.81 10.74 -15.03
CA LEU A 145 14.62 10.00 -14.60
C LEU A 145 13.56 9.98 -15.71
N GLU A 146 13.23 11.11 -16.31
CA GLU A 146 12.25 11.23 -17.41
C GLU A 146 12.64 10.47 -18.69
N ASN A 147 13.89 10.11 -18.84
CA ASN A 147 14.40 9.27 -19.94
C ASN A 147 14.64 7.82 -19.55
N LEU A 148 14.34 7.43 -18.33
CA LEU A 148 14.51 6.09 -17.83
C LEU A 148 13.46 5.17 -18.45
N ARG A 149 13.90 4.14 -19.21
CA ARG A 149 13.03 3.20 -19.91
C ARG A 149 13.36 1.77 -19.51
N ASP A 150 12.33 1.00 -19.30
CA ASP A 150 12.40 -0.44 -19.08
C ASP A 150 13.43 -0.88 -18.05
N LEU A 151 13.62 -0.05 -17.00
CA LEU A 151 14.54 -0.37 -15.93
C LEU A 151 14.05 -1.61 -15.18
N ASP A 152 14.81 -2.69 -15.29
CA ASP A 152 14.59 -3.90 -14.50
C ASP A 152 15.36 -3.81 -13.17
N ILE A 153 14.60 -3.75 -12.09
CA ILE A 153 15.12 -3.81 -10.71
C ILE A 153 14.67 -5.08 -10.00
N GLY A 154 14.18 -6.09 -10.74
CA GLY A 154 13.69 -7.34 -10.17
C GLY A 154 12.28 -7.23 -9.55
N LEU A 155 11.52 -6.19 -9.91
CA LEU A 155 10.15 -5.96 -9.43
C LEU A 155 9.11 -6.89 -10.10
N GLY A 156 9.50 -7.56 -11.20
CA GLY A 156 8.60 -8.37 -12.03
C GLY A 156 7.76 -7.55 -13.01
N THR A 157 8.07 -6.26 -13.10
CA THR A 157 7.57 -5.32 -14.13
C THR A 157 8.64 -4.24 -14.32
N PRO A 158 8.90 -3.78 -15.55
CA PRO A 158 9.87 -2.73 -15.78
C PRO A 158 9.39 -1.38 -15.24
N VAL A 159 10.33 -0.54 -14.84
CA VAL A 159 10.07 0.85 -14.42
C VAL A 159 10.39 1.78 -15.57
N THR A 160 9.41 2.60 -15.98
CA THR A 160 9.55 3.54 -17.09
C THR A 160 8.95 4.89 -16.70
N PHE A 161 9.72 5.97 -16.89
CA PHE A 161 9.24 7.34 -16.73
C PHE A 161 9.32 8.09 -18.06
N THR A 162 8.47 9.09 -18.23
CA THR A 162 8.51 10.02 -19.36
C THR A 162 8.27 11.43 -18.86
N ARG A 163 8.47 12.45 -19.71
CA ARG A 163 8.14 13.84 -19.36
C ARG A 163 6.68 14.07 -19.02
N SER A 164 5.78 13.27 -19.58
CA SER A 164 4.33 13.39 -19.37
C SER A 164 3.80 12.37 -18.35
N GLU A 165 4.61 11.39 -17.96
CA GLU A 165 4.19 10.32 -17.05
C GLU A 165 5.30 10.05 -16.02
N HIS A 166 5.05 10.48 -14.78
CA HIS A 166 5.96 10.31 -13.66
C HIS A 166 5.57 9.15 -12.74
N GLN A 167 4.59 8.33 -13.13
CA GLN A 167 4.29 7.06 -12.49
C GLN A 167 5.07 5.94 -13.19
N GLY A 168 6.14 5.47 -12.56
CA GLY A 168 7.06 4.52 -13.16
C GLY A 168 6.51 3.10 -13.34
N VAL A 169 5.49 2.71 -12.57
CA VAL A 169 4.84 1.39 -12.60
C VAL A 169 3.34 1.56 -12.40
N HIS A 170 2.53 0.87 -13.22
CA HIS A 170 1.07 0.87 -13.12
C HIS A 170 0.51 -0.42 -12.50
N LYS A 171 1.38 -1.41 -12.24
CA LYS A 171 0.96 -2.66 -11.63
C LYS A 171 0.57 -2.45 -10.17
N VAL A 172 -0.56 -3.04 -9.80
CA VAL A 172 -1.10 -3.05 -8.44
C VAL A 172 -1.23 -4.52 -8.00
N TRP A 173 -0.88 -4.78 -6.75
CA TRP A 173 -1.02 -6.10 -6.13
C TRP A 173 -2.14 -6.05 -5.10
N GLY A 174 -3.08 -7.00 -5.18
CA GLY A 174 -4.13 -7.16 -4.18
C GLY A 174 -3.64 -7.95 -2.98
N THR A 175 -3.99 -7.49 -1.79
CA THR A 175 -3.77 -8.23 -0.56
C THR A 175 -4.99 -8.18 0.35
N GLN A 176 -5.22 -9.23 1.13
CA GLN A 176 -6.31 -9.33 2.09
C GLN A 176 -5.79 -9.84 3.43
N LEU A 177 -6.23 -9.21 4.51
CA LEU A 177 -5.93 -9.65 5.88
C LEU A 177 -6.67 -10.96 6.20
N ASP A 178 -5.91 -11.92 6.68
CA ASP A 178 -6.45 -13.15 7.26
C ASP A 178 -6.75 -13.00 8.78
N ALA A 179 -7.27 -14.05 9.38
CA ALA A 179 -7.61 -14.07 10.81
C ALA A 179 -6.39 -14.04 11.74
N THR A 180 -5.18 -14.15 11.20
CA THR A 180 -3.91 -14.04 11.95
C THR A 180 -3.27 -12.66 11.85
N GLY A 181 -3.89 -11.74 11.10
CA GLY A 181 -3.37 -10.40 10.86
C GLY A 181 -2.28 -10.33 9.78
N ARG A 182 -2.16 -11.37 8.94
CA ARG A 182 -1.22 -11.42 7.82
C ARG A 182 -1.92 -11.09 6.51
N TYR A 183 -1.24 -10.37 5.65
CA TYR A 183 -1.70 -10.11 4.30
C TYR A 183 -1.43 -11.31 3.40
N GLN A 184 -2.48 -11.84 2.81
CA GLN A 184 -2.43 -12.87 1.79
C GLN A 184 -2.63 -12.23 0.42
N ALA A 185 -1.84 -12.62 -0.58
CA ALA A 185 -2.05 -12.16 -1.95
C ALA A 185 -3.42 -12.63 -2.47
N ILE A 186 -4.13 -11.73 -3.13
CA ILE A 186 -5.38 -12.05 -3.82
C ILE A 186 -5.28 -11.66 -5.29
N ASP A 187 -5.97 -12.45 -6.15
CA ASP A 187 -6.12 -12.08 -7.55
C ASP A 187 -7.18 -10.97 -7.66
N MET A 188 -6.86 -9.94 -8.41
CA MET A 188 -7.72 -8.78 -8.63
C MET A 188 -8.28 -8.75 -10.06
N GLN A 189 -8.40 -9.93 -10.71
CA GLN A 189 -9.00 -10.05 -12.04
C GLN A 189 -10.51 -9.83 -12.02
#